data_3c4aba451328c75160a4ed0d5e55c89f
#
_entry.id   3c4aba451328c75160a4ed0d5e55c89f
#
_cell.length_a   1.000
_cell.length_b   1.000
_cell.length_c   1.000
_cell.angle_alpha   90.00
_cell.angle_beta   90.00
_cell.angle_gamma   90.00
#
_symmetry.space_group_name_H-M   'P 1'
#
loop_
_entity.id
_entity.type
_entity.pdbx_description
1 polymer ?
#
loop_
_entity_poly.entity_id
_entity_poly.type
_entity_poly.pdbx_seq_one_letter_code
_entity_poly.pdbx_strand_id
1 'polypeptide(L)'
;MAQLAEVRRPRWKTEEVEDIAQHLREYPVVAVFDLRGLRANIIHEMRKRLRGSCVIRVSRKSLFLKACELAGRPELKKLVEDLQTPVGYILSKISSFQLSMILEKEKVPMFAKAGERADFDVWVSETNTGLPPGPILSDFGKLKIPTRIEGGQVWIAKDTKVASKGDEISPLLASMLVKLGVKSVLRGISILRAYEDGIILNASDLKIDVEAVGRQLAEA
;
A
#
# COMPACT_ATOMS: atom_id res chain seq x y z
N MET A 1 -50.84 -16.58 4.08
CA MET A 1 -49.47 -17.17 4.12
C MET A 1 -48.62 -16.47 3.06
N ALA A 2 -47.81 -15.48 3.46
CA ALA A 2 -46.90 -14.77 2.55
C ALA A 2 -45.68 -15.66 2.30
N GLN A 3 -45.56 -16.19 1.08
CA GLN A 3 -44.34 -16.81 0.62
C GLN A 3 -43.23 -15.71 0.60
N LEU A 4 -42.30 -15.79 1.53
CA LEU A 4 -41.07 -15.03 1.49
C LEU A 4 -40.36 -15.38 0.17
N ALA A 5 -40.36 -14.44 -0.77
CA ALA A 5 -39.64 -14.56 -2.01
C ALA A 5 -38.16 -14.81 -1.67
N GLU A 6 -37.70 -15.99 -1.98
CA GLU A 6 -36.30 -16.41 -1.86
C GLU A 6 -35.46 -15.48 -2.73
N VAL A 7 -34.82 -14.49 -2.11
CA VAL A 7 -33.96 -13.54 -2.81
C VAL A 7 -32.84 -14.35 -3.46
N ARG A 8 -32.96 -14.59 -4.75
CA ARG A 8 -31.99 -15.33 -5.59
C ARG A 8 -30.66 -14.60 -5.52
N ARG A 9 -29.80 -15.03 -4.62
CA ARG A 9 -28.45 -14.46 -4.48
C ARG A 9 -27.66 -14.79 -5.76
N PRO A 10 -26.97 -13.81 -6.37
CA PRO A 10 -26.14 -14.08 -7.54
C PRO A 10 -25.09 -15.14 -7.24
N ARG A 11 -24.93 -16.14 -8.09
CA ARG A 11 -24.02 -17.29 -7.91
C ARG A 11 -22.59 -16.88 -7.54
N TRP A 12 -22.07 -15.84 -8.20
CA TRP A 12 -20.73 -15.35 -7.93
C TRP A 12 -20.48 -14.91 -6.47
N LYS A 13 -21.54 -14.43 -5.77
CA LYS A 13 -21.40 -14.05 -4.34
C LYS A 13 -21.29 -15.27 -3.43
N THR A 14 -21.98 -16.34 -3.79
CA THR A 14 -21.92 -17.60 -3.03
C THR A 14 -20.57 -18.26 -3.22
N GLU A 15 -20.11 -18.34 -4.47
CA GLU A 15 -18.79 -18.88 -4.83
C GLU A 15 -17.67 -18.09 -4.15
N GLU A 16 -17.75 -16.75 -4.11
CA GLU A 16 -16.75 -15.92 -3.43
C GLU A 16 -16.74 -16.14 -1.91
N VAL A 17 -17.90 -16.30 -1.29
CA VAL A 17 -18.00 -16.59 0.16
C VAL A 17 -17.42 -17.96 0.48
N GLU A 18 -17.69 -18.96 -0.34
CA GLU A 18 -17.16 -20.32 -0.19
C GLU A 18 -15.65 -20.35 -0.37
N ASP A 19 -15.11 -19.69 -1.39
CA ASP A 19 -13.68 -19.55 -1.63
C ASP A 19 -12.95 -18.88 -0.46
N ILE A 20 -13.48 -17.76 0.05
CA ILE A 20 -12.91 -17.08 1.22
C ILE A 20 -13.00 -18.01 2.45
N ALA A 21 -14.13 -18.68 2.68
CA ALA A 21 -14.31 -19.56 3.82
C ALA A 21 -13.34 -20.76 3.80
N GLN A 22 -13.07 -21.32 2.63
CA GLN A 22 -12.08 -22.36 2.46
C GLN A 22 -10.68 -21.85 2.87
N HIS A 23 -10.28 -20.70 2.37
CA HIS A 23 -8.99 -20.10 2.73
C HIS A 23 -8.91 -19.77 4.24
N LEU A 24 -10.01 -19.29 4.86
CA LEU A 24 -10.04 -19.02 6.30
C LEU A 24 -9.83 -20.28 7.15
N ARG A 25 -10.16 -21.46 6.63
CA ARG A 25 -9.89 -22.77 7.31
C ARG A 25 -8.43 -23.22 7.13
N GLU A 26 -7.83 -22.92 5.96
CA GLU A 26 -6.48 -23.39 5.60
C GLU A 26 -5.37 -22.52 6.21
N TYR A 27 -5.64 -21.22 6.39
CA TYR A 27 -4.63 -20.25 6.81
C TYR A 27 -4.83 -19.82 8.26
N PRO A 28 -3.83 -20.00 9.14
CA PRO A 28 -3.93 -19.64 10.55
C PRO A 28 -3.97 -18.12 10.76
N VAL A 29 -3.19 -17.36 9.99
CA VAL A 29 -3.06 -15.91 10.11
C VAL A 29 -3.95 -15.20 9.09
N VAL A 30 -4.74 -14.24 9.58
CA VAL A 30 -5.62 -13.40 8.76
C VAL A 30 -5.31 -11.94 9.03
N ALA A 31 -4.81 -11.22 8.04
CA ALA A 31 -4.54 -9.80 8.13
C ALA A 31 -5.48 -8.99 7.25
N VAL A 32 -5.83 -7.80 7.72
CA VAL A 32 -6.67 -6.83 7.02
C VAL A 32 -5.84 -5.62 6.67
N PHE A 33 -5.92 -5.14 5.42
CA PHE A 33 -5.17 -3.99 4.96
C PHE A 33 -6.06 -2.93 4.31
N ASP A 34 -5.59 -1.68 4.30
CA ASP A 34 -6.29 -0.55 3.68
C ASP A 34 -6.10 -0.56 2.15
N LEU A 35 -7.20 -0.41 1.42
CA LEU A 35 -7.19 -0.28 -0.04
C LEU A 35 -7.05 1.16 -0.53
N ARG A 36 -7.18 2.15 0.34
CA ARG A 36 -7.10 3.55 -0.05
C ARG A 36 -5.69 3.89 -0.56
N GLY A 37 -5.65 4.54 -1.72
CA GLY A 37 -4.38 4.93 -2.34
C GLY A 37 -3.57 3.79 -2.96
N LEU A 38 -3.99 2.53 -2.81
CA LEU A 38 -3.35 1.40 -3.48
C LEU A 38 -3.83 1.29 -4.94
N ARG A 39 -2.87 1.22 -5.86
CA ARG A 39 -3.15 0.91 -7.27
C ARG A 39 -3.23 -0.60 -7.46
N ALA A 40 -4.07 -1.05 -8.39
CA ALA A 40 -4.27 -2.49 -8.67
C ALA A 40 -2.95 -3.20 -9.04
N ASN A 41 -2.03 -2.53 -9.71
CA ASN A 41 -0.72 -3.09 -10.07
C ASN A 41 0.12 -3.46 -8.84
N ILE A 42 0.06 -2.69 -7.74
CA ILE A 42 0.77 -2.99 -6.49
C ILE A 42 0.24 -4.30 -5.89
N ILE A 43 -1.08 -4.43 -5.82
CA ILE A 43 -1.71 -5.66 -5.31
C ILE A 43 -1.32 -6.86 -6.18
N HIS A 44 -1.24 -6.67 -7.50
CA HIS A 44 -0.84 -7.72 -8.43
C HIS A 44 0.62 -8.13 -8.25
N GLU A 45 1.53 -7.17 -8.08
CA GLU A 45 2.94 -7.43 -7.77
C GLU A 45 3.10 -8.17 -6.44
N MET A 46 2.38 -7.73 -5.39
CA MET A 46 2.41 -8.41 -4.10
C MET A 46 1.89 -9.85 -4.19
N ARG A 47 0.83 -10.09 -4.96
CA ARG A 47 0.33 -11.46 -5.21
C ARG A 47 1.38 -12.35 -5.87
N LYS A 48 2.18 -11.81 -6.80
CA LYS A 48 3.25 -12.57 -7.45
C LYS A 48 4.38 -12.91 -6.48
N ARG A 49 4.83 -11.92 -5.70
CA ARG A 49 5.96 -12.07 -4.79
C ARG A 49 5.66 -12.95 -3.58
N LEU A 50 4.43 -12.86 -3.05
CA LEU A 50 3.98 -13.64 -1.89
C LEU A 50 3.32 -14.96 -2.26
N ARG A 51 3.39 -15.35 -3.52
CA ARG A 51 2.78 -16.59 -4.02
C ARG A 51 3.34 -17.80 -3.29
N GLY A 52 2.45 -18.65 -2.77
CA GLY A 52 2.81 -19.85 -2.00
C GLY A 52 2.83 -19.64 -0.48
N SER A 53 3.12 -18.45 0.02
CA SER A 53 3.11 -18.15 1.45
C SER A 53 1.82 -17.46 1.90
N CYS A 54 1.24 -16.64 1.03
CA CYS A 54 0.04 -15.86 1.34
C CYS A 54 -0.94 -15.81 0.17
N VAL A 55 -2.21 -15.62 0.49
CA VAL A 55 -3.29 -15.36 -0.47
C VAL A 55 -3.85 -13.96 -0.20
N ILE A 56 -3.80 -13.08 -1.22
CA ILE A 56 -4.34 -11.72 -1.12
C ILE A 56 -5.68 -11.66 -1.82
N ARG A 57 -6.74 -11.34 -1.07
CA ARG A 57 -8.11 -11.20 -1.57
C ARG A 57 -8.63 -9.78 -1.33
N VAL A 58 -9.42 -9.31 -2.27
CA VAL A 58 -10.13 -8.05 -2.17
C VAL A 58 -11.60 -8.34 -2.38
N SER A 59 -12.38 -8.22 -1.32
CA SER A 59 -13.81 -8.46 -1.36
C SER A 59 -14.58 -7.50 -0.45
N ARG A 60 -15.90 -7.48 -0.59
CA ARG A 60 -16.75 -6.64 0.25
C ARG A 60 -16.79 -7.20 1.68
N LYS A 61 -16.79 -6.31 2.68
CA LYS A 61 -16.89 -6.69 4.10
C LYS A 61 -18.06 -7.65 4.39
N SER A 62 -19.21 -7.40 3.77
CA SER A 62 -20.39 -8.25 3.97
C SER A 62 -20.20 -9.69 3.50
N LEU A 63 -19.36 -9.93 2.49
CA LEU A 63 -19.04 -11.28 2.02
C LEU A 63 -18.02 -11.94 2.98
N PHE A 64 -17.02 -11.17 3.44
CA PHE A 64 -16.07 -11.66 4.42
C PHE A 64 -16.75 -12.06 5.75
N LEU A 65 -17.67 -11.24 6.26
CA LEU A 65 -18.41 -11.56 7.49
C LEU A 65 -19.19 -12.89 7.36
N LYS A 66 -19.82 -13.12 6.21
CA LYS A 66 -20.51 -14.40 5.93
C LYS A 66 -19.53 -15.56 5.79
N ALA A 67 -18.37 -15.33 5.18
CA ALA A 67 -17.33 -16.33 5.06
C ALA A 67 -16.77 -16.74 6.44
N CYS A 68 -16.64 -15.80 7.38
CA CYS A 68 -16.25 -16.10 8.78
C CYS A 68 -17.26 -17.02 9.47
N GLU A 69 -18.57 -16.80 9.26
CA GLU A 69 -19.63 -17.67 9.78
C GLU A 69 -19.54 -19.07 9.16
N LEU A 70 -19.40 -19.14 7.83
CA LEU A 70 -19.32 -20.40 7.10
C LEU A 70 -18.04 -21.19 7.43
N ALA A 71 -16.95 -20.49 7.73
CA ALA A 71 -15.69 -21.10 8.14
C ALA A 71 -15.70 -21.60 9.60
N GLY A 72 -16.68 -21.21 10.43
CA GLY A 72 -16.75 -21.51 11.85
C GLY A 72 -15.78 -20.67 12.69
N ARG A 73 -15.36 -19.51 12.20
CA ARG A 73 -14.41 -18.57 12.87
C ARG A 73 -15.04 -17.20 13.09
N PRO A 74 -16.09 -17.08 13.92
CA PRO A 74 -16.81 -15.82 14.13
C PRO A 74 -15.94 -14.73 14.77
N GLU A 75 -14.88 -15.09 15.49
CA GLU A 75 -13.93 -14.17 16.11
C GLU A 75 -13.26 -13.23 15.10
N LEU A 76 -13.09 -13.68 13.85
CA LEU A 76 -12.50 -12.87 12.77
C LEU A 76 -13.35 -11.68 12.36
N LYS A 77 -14.62 -11.63 12.71
CA LYS A 77 -15.50 -10.48 12.42
C LYS A 77 -14.98 -9.20 13.06
N LYS A 78 -14.40 -9.29 14.27
CA LYS A 78 -13.81 -8.17 15.00
C LYS A 78 -12.69 -7.46 14.23
N LEU A 79 -12.06 -8.14 13.26
CA LEU A 79 -11.03 -7.52 12.41
C LEU A 79 -11.59 -6.38 11.54
N VAL A 80 -12.86 -6.44 11.17
CA VAL A 80 -13.46 -5.53 10.18
C VAL A 80 -14.64 -4.72 10.69
N GLU A 81 -15.24 -5.06 11.83
CA GLU A 81 -16.49 -4.44 12.33
C GLU A 81 -16.36 -2.93 12.43
N ASP A 82 -15.29 -2.41 13.07
CA ASP A 82 -15.10 -0.98 13.33
C ASP A 82 -14.46 -0.22 12.14
N LEU A 83 -14.04 -0.93 11.10
CA LEU A 83 -13.34 -0.29 9.98
C LEU A 83 -14.35 0.29 8.99
N GLN A 84 -14.34 1.59 8.81
CA GLN A 84 -15.19 2.28 7.81
C GLN A 84 -14.56 2.36 6.42
N THR A 85 -13.30 1.96 6.28
CA THR A 85 -12.53 2.04 5.03
C THR A 85 -12.72 0.80 4.16
N PRO A 86 -12.54 0.91 2.84
CA PRO A 86 -12.45 -0.27 1.98
C PRO A 86 -11.21 -1.08 2.35
N VAL A 87 -11.39 -2.37 2.55
CA VAL A 87 -10.34 -3.27 3.03
C VAL A 87 -10.11 -4.44 2.09
N GLY A 88 -8.89 -4.94 2.10
CA GLY A 88 -8.55 -6.24 1.54
C GLY A 88 -8.04 -7.18 2.64
N TYR A 89 -7.87 -8.45 2.30
CA TYR A 89 -7.52 -9.52 3.22
C TYR A 89 -6.28 -10.23 2.75
N ILE A 90 -5.39 -10.54 3.67
CA ILE A 90 -4.23 -11.42 3.45
C ILE A 90 -4.39 -12.61 4.37
N LEU A 91 -4.41 -13.79 3.77
CA LEU A 91 -4.42 -15.05 4.49
C LEU A 91 -3.03 -15.65 4.37
N SER A 92 -2.40 -15.96 5.49
CA SER A 92 -0.98 -16.28 5.55
C SER A 92 -0.70 -17.53 6.36
N LYS A 93 0.33 -18.26 5.93
CA LYS A 93 0.93 -19.38 6.69
C LYS A 93 2.11 -18.93 7.55
N ILE A 94 2.64 -17.73 7.27
CA ILE A 94 3.71 -17.11 8.05
C ILE A 94 3.12 -16.20 9.12
N SER A 95 3.87 -15.92 10.16
CA SER A 95 3.41 -15.09 11.28
C SER A 95 3.09 -13.65 10.82
N SER A 96 2.22 -12.98 11.57
CA SER A 96 1.79 -11.60 11.30
C SER A 96 2.97 -10.61 11.33
N PHE A 97 3.96 -10.83 12.21
CA PHE A 97 5.18 -10.02 12.28
C PHE A 97 6.05 -10.20 11.04
N GLN A 98 6.33 -11.44 10.63
CA GLN A 98 7.09 -11.73 9.42
C GLN A 98 6.39 -11.17 8.19
N LEU A 99 5.06 -11.31 8.11
CA LEU A 99 4.25 -10.74 7.04
C LEU A 99 4.39 -9.22 6.99
N SER A 100 4.32 -8.54 8.13
CA SER A 100 4.48 -7.08 8.23
C SER A 100 5.87 -6.64 7.75
N MET A 101 6.94 -7.32 8.18
CA MET A 101 8.32 -7.03 7.74
C MET A 101 8.50 -7.21 6.23
N ILE A 102 7.94 -8.26 5.65
CA ILE A 102 8.00 -8.51 4.20
C ILE A 102 7.27 -7.39 3.45
N LEU A 103 6.06 -7.02 3.88
CA LEU A 103 5.27 -5.98 3.24
C LEU A 103 5.93 -4.59 3.33
N GLU A 104 6.65 -4.30 4.42
CA GLU A 104 7.44 -3.06 4.56
C GLU A 104 8.61 -3.01 3.56
N LYS A 105 9.36 -4.12 3.42
CA LYS A 105 10.48 -4.23 2.47
C LYS A 105 10.03 -4.17 1.02
N GLU A 106 8.85 -4.66 0.73
CA GLU A 106 8.30 -4.77 -0.63
C GLU A 106 7.54 -3.51 -1.09
N LYS A 107 7.64 -2.40 -0.35
CA LYS A 107 7.10 -1.12 -0.81
C LYS A 107 7.77 -0.68 -2.11
N VAL A 108 6.94 -0.25 -3.06
CA VAL A 108 7.39 0.17 -4.40
C VAL A 108 7.40 1.69 -4.47
N PRO A 109 8.50 2.31 -4.96
CA PRO A 109 8.53 3.75 -5.17
C PRO A 109 7.56 4.14 -6.28
N MET A 110 6.75 5.18 -6.01
CA MET A 110 5.72 5.71 -6.92
C MET A 110 5.76 7.23 -6.99
N PHE A 111 5.04 7.77 -7.99
CA PHE A 111 4.83 9.21 -8.11
C PHE A 111 3.85 9.70 -7.05
N ALA A 112 4.23 10.74 -6.31
CA ALA A 112 3.34 11.39 -5.37
C ALA A 112 2.22 12.15 -6.08
N LYS A 113 1.11 12.25 -5.39
CA LYS A 113 0.03 13.19 -5.71
C LYS A 113 0.27 14.51 -4.98
N ALA A 114 -0.35 15.59 -5.48
CA ALA A 114 -0.37 16.86 -4.78
C ALA A 114 -0.93 16.72 -3.36
N GLY A 115 -0.27 17.33 -2.37
CA GLY A 115 -0.64 17.26 -0.97
C GLY A 115 -0.15 16.00 -0.23
N GLU A 116 0.49 15.04 -0.91
CA GLU A 116 1.14 13.90 -0.25
C GLU A 116 2.51 14.32 0.31
N ARG A 117 2.98 13.62 1.34
CA ARG A 117 4.30 13.84 1.92
C ARG A 117 5.33 12.90 1.29
N ALA A 118 6.54 13.40 1.12
CA ALA A 118 7.66 12.60 0.64
C ALA A 118 8.07 11.57 1.70
N ASP A 119 8.19 10.30 1.33
CA ASP A 119 8.61 9.24 2.23
C ASP A 119 10.14 9.18 2.40
N PHE A 120 10.88 9.80 1.47
CA PHE A 120 12.33 9.91 1.47
C PHE A 120 12.78 11.21 0.81
N ASP A 121 14.06 11.53 0.91
CA ASP A 121 14.65 12.70 0.26
C ASP A 121 14.58 12.57 -1.26
N VAL A 122 13.92 13.52 -1.91
CA VAL A 122 13.68 13.50 -3.36
C VAL A 122 14.75 14.32 -4.05
N TRP A 123 15.52 13.64 -4.87
CA TRP A 123 16.58 14.24 -5.69
C TRP A 123 16.19 14.19 -7.17
N VAL A 124 16.51 15.27 -7.86
CA VAL A 124 16.43 15.33 -9.31
C VAL A 124 17.86 15.38 -9.82
N SER A 125 18.29 14.35 -10.54
CA SER A 125 19.65 14.22 -11.03
C SER A 125 19.89 15.04 -12.27
N GLU A 126 21.16 15.40 -12.53
CA GLU A 126 21.60 16.01 -13.78
C GLU A 126 21.23 15.09 -14.95
N THR A 127 20.36 15.55 -15.83
CA THR A 127 19.89 14.75 -16.97
C THR A 127 19.23 15.64 -18.02
N ASN A 128 19.13 15.11 -19.23
CA ASN A 128 18.27 15.69 -20.26
C ASN A 128 16.81 15.40 -19.92
N THR A 129 15.98 16.44 -19.86
CA THR A 129 14.55 16.27 -19.60
C THR A 129 13.77 15.87 -20.85
N GLY A 130 14.34 16.00 -22.04
CA GLY A 130 13.66 15.79 -23.32
C GLY A 130 12.56 16.82 -23.63
N LEU A 131 12.43 17.85 -22.81
CA LEU A 131 11.37 18.85 -22.93
C LEU A 131 11.89 20.09 -23.68
N PRO A 132 11.07 20.67 -24.60
CA PRO A 132 11.44 21.90 -25.29
C PRO A 132 11.43 23.09 -24.31
N PRO A 133 12.30 24.10 -24.53
CA PRO A 133 12.27 25.34 -23.76
C PRO A 133 10.93 26.07 -23.96
N GLY A 134 10.36 26.58 -22.86
CA GLY A 134 9.07 27.23 -22.85
C GLY A 134 8.61 27.53 -21.42
N PRO A 135 7.30 27.54 -21.15
CA PRO A 135 6.75 27.82 -19.81
C PRO A 135 7.31 26.96 -18.70
N ILE A 136 7.83 25.77 -19.02
CA ILE A 136 8.42 24.82 -18.08
C ILE A 136 9.67 25.37 -17.39
N LEU A 137 10.41 26.28 -18.04
CA LEU A 137 11.59 26.94 -17.43
C LEU A 137 11.20 27.77 -16.21
N SER A 138 10.04 28.46 -16.29
CA SER A 138 9.49 29.17 -15.15
C SER A 138 9.15 28.23 -13.98
N ASP A 139 8.65 27.05 -14.30
CA ASP A 139 8.29 26.05 -13.29
C ASP A 139 9.54 25.47 -12.61
N PHE A 140 10.61 25.19 -13.35
CA PHE A 140 11.92 24.83 -12.79
C PHE A 140 12.49 25.94 -11.91
N GLY A 141 12.38 27.21 -12.35
CA GLY A 141 12.81 28.38 -11.56
C GLY A 141 12.09 28.50 -10.22
N LYS A 142 10.75 28.30 -10.20
CA LYS A 142 9.94 28.29 -8.96
C LYS A 142 10.36 27.19 -8.02
N LEU A 143 10.78 26.05 -8.54
CA LEU A 143 11.25 24.89 -7.75
C LEU A 143 12.74 24.98 -7.42
N LYS A 144 13.43 26.07 -7.82
CA LYS A 144 14.87 26.28 -7.61
C LYS A 144 15.75 25.19 -8.22
N ILE A 145 15.29 24.56 -9.31
CA ILE A 145 16.04 23.55 -10.04
C ILE A 145 16.87 24.27 -11.11
N PRO A 146 18.18 24.25 -11.05
CA PRO A 146 19.03 24.90 -12.04
C PRO A 146 18.95 24.16 -13.37
N THR A 147 18.68 24.91 -14.45
CA THR A 147 18.53 24.36 -15.80
C THR A 147 19.46 25.06 -16.77
N ARG A 148 19.85 24.37 -17.85
CA ARG A 148 20.54 24.89 -19.01
C ARG A 148 19.79 24.45 -20.28
N ILE A 149 19.99 25.18 -21.36
CA ILE A 149 19.40 24.84 -22.66
C ILE A 149 20.52 24.36 -23.56
N GLU A 150 20.42 23.11 -24.02
CA GLU A 150 21.38 22.51 -24.96
C GLU A 150 20.60 21.76 -26.05
N GLY A 151 20.98 21.94 -27.31
CA GLY A 151 20.35 21.26 -28.44
C GLY A 151 18.85 21.49 -28.57
N GLY A 152 18.34 22.65 -28.11
CA GLY A 152 16.90 22.95 -28.13
C GLY A 152 16.07 22.19 -27.08
N GLN A 153 16.71 21.61 -26.08
CA GLN A 153 16.07 20.89 -24.96
C GLN A 153 16.54 21.45 -23.63
N VAL A 154 15.70 21.29 -22.61
CA VAL A 154 16.02 21.68 -21.24
C VAL A 154 16.79 20.57 -20.55
N TRP A 155 17.93 20.91 -20.00
CA TRP A 155 18.77 20.04 -19.18
C TRP A 155 18.75 20.51 -17.73
N ILE A 156 18.79 19.58 -16.81
CA ILE A 156 19.05 19.86 -15.39
C ILE A 156 20.57 20.00 -15.24
N ALA A 157 21.02 21.14 -14.71
CA ALA A 157 22.44 21.51 -14.71
C ALA A 157 23.24 20.85 -13.59
N LYS A 158 22.58 20.39 -12.50
CA LYS A 158 23.20 19.68 -11.37
C LYS A 158 22.14 18.94 -10.55
N ASP A 159 22.61 17.94 -9.82
CA ASP A 159 21.78 17.24 -8.84
C ASP A 159 21.21 18.21 -7.82
N THR A 160 19.89 18.19 -7.65
CA THR A 160 19.19 19.13 -6.78
C THR A 160 18.17 18.39 -5.92
N LYS A 161 18.26 18.62 -4.60
CA LYS A 161 17.25 18.14 -3.66
C LYS A 161 16.03 19.03 -3.74
N VAL A 162 14.86 18.46 -4.10
CA VAL A 162 13.62 19.20 -4.32
C VAL A 162 12.59 19.01 -3.19
N ALA A 163 12.76 17.98 -2.37
CA ALA A 163 11.97 17.78 -1.16
C ALA A 163 12.75 16.91 -0.17
N SER A 164 12.59 17.17 1.12
CA SER A 164 13.10 16.33 2.20
C SER A 164 12.04 15.32 2.63
N LYS A 165 12.46 14.25 3.29
CA LYS A 165 11.54 13.30 3.91
C LYS A 165 10.57 14.02 4.85
N GLY A 166 9.27 13.81 4.63
CA GLY A 166 8.20 14.45 5.40
C GLY A 166 7.64 15.74 4.81
N ASP A 167 8.33 16.37 3.84
CA ASP A 167 7.85 17.57 3.19
C ASP A 167 6.61 17.30 2.35
N GLU A 168 5.70 18.28 2.33
CA GLU A 168 4.50 18.21 1.50
C GLU A 168 4.84 18.50 0.04
N ILE A 169 4.40 17.64 -0.84
CA ILE A 169 4.63 17.77 -2.28
C ILE A 169 3.56 18.67 -2.89
N SER A 170 3.96 19.88 -3.27
CA SER A 170 3.08 20.85 -3.92
C SER A 170 2.56 20.33 -5.27
N PRO A 171 1.41 20.83 -5.77
CA PRO A 171 0.86 20.44 -7.09
C PRO A 171 1.85 20.66 -8.24
N LEU A 172 2.61 21.74 -8.18
CA LEU A 172 3.64 22.05 -9.18
C LEU A 172 4.77 21.02 -9.13
N LEU A 173 5.29 20.72 -7.93
CA LEU A 173 6.36 19.73 -7.74
C LEU A 173 5.89 18.34 -8.17
N ALA A 174 4.68 17.91 -7.79
CA ALA A 174 4.11 16.62 -8.19
C ALA A 174 4.07 16.47 -9.72
N SER A 175 3.60 17.50 -10.43
CA SER A 175 3.52 17.48 -11.89
C SER A 175 4.90 17.40 -12.56
N MET A 176 5.88 18.10 -11.99
CA MET A 176 7.27 18.10 -12.48
C MET A 176 7.95 16.74 -12.23
N LEU A 177 7.79 16.16 -11.05
CA LEU A 177 8.35 14.84 -10.73
C LEU A 177 7.81 13.75 -11.67
N VAL A 178 6.52 13.82 -12.03
CA VAL A 178 5.92 12.89 -13.01
C VAL A 178 6.56 13.07 -14.39
N LYS A 179 6.76 14.32 -14.86
CA LYS A 179 7.40 14.62 -16.16
C LYS A 179 8.86 14.17 -16.21
N LEU A 180 9.56 14.28 -15.08
CA LEU A 180 10.96 13.86 -14.95
C LEU A 180 11.13 12.37 -14.64
N GLY A 181 10.03 11.64 -14.43
CA GLY A 181 10.07 10.22 -14.08
C GLY A 181 10.57 9.93 -12.65
N VAL A 182 10.63 10.96 -11.77
CA VAL A 182 11.14 10.84 -10.41
C VAL A 182 10.03 10.41 -9.45
N LYS A 183 10.24 9.27 -8.82
CA LYS A 183 9.33 8.73 -7.81
C LYS A 183 9.69 9.30 -6.45
N SER A 184 8.69 9.60 -5.61
CA SER A 184 8.90 10.37 -4.37
C SER A 184 8.15 9.82 -3.16
N VAL A 185 7.33 8.79 -3.35
CA VAL A 185 6.61 8.12 -2.27
C VAL A 185 6.73 6.61 -2.38
N LEU A 186 6.74 5.93 -1.24
CA LEU A 186 6.70 4.47 -1.17
C LEU A 186 5.26 4.02 -1.00
N ARG A 187 4.81 3.11 -1.85
CA ARG A 187 3.48 2.53 -1.74
C ARG A 187 3.56 1.03 -1.64
N GLY A 188 2.88 0.49 -0.66
CA GLY A 188 2.78 -0.93 -0.39
C GLY A 188 1.51 -1.24 0.38
N ILE A 189 1.30 -2.49 0.66
CA ILE A 189 0.20 -2.94 1.50
C ILE A 189 0.57 -2.64 2.96
N SER A 190 -0.29 -1.89 3.65
CA SER A 190 -0.15 -1.60 5.08
C SER A 190 -1.21 -2.37 5.85
N ILE A 191 -0.80 -3.24 6.77
CA ILE A 191 -1.71 -3.99 7.63
C ILE A 191 -2.36 -3.03 8.62
N LEU A 192 -3.68 -3.11 8.76
CA LEU A 192 -4.45 -2.40 9.77
C LEU A 192 -4.56 -3.22 11.04
N ARG A 193 -4.95 -4.49 10.88
CA ARG A 193 -5.10 -5.48 11.95
C ARG A 193 -4.73 -6.86 11.44
N ALA A 194 -4.20 -7.69 12.31
CA ALA A 194 -3.96 -9.11 12.03
C ALA A 194 -4.53 -9.97 13.16
N TYR A 195 -4.97 -11.15 12.82
CA TYR A 195 -5.39 -12.19 13.76
C TYR A 195 -4.41 -13.35 13.66
N GLU A 196 -3.87 -13.75 14.80
CA GLU A 196 -2.95 -14.89 14.94
C GLU A 196 -3.19 -15.53 16.32
N ASP A 197 -3.35 -16.84 16.36
CA ASP A 197 -3.49 -17.66 17.59
C ASP A 197 -4.47 -17.10 18.64
N GLY A 198 -5.64 -16.62 18.21
CA GLY A 198 -6.66 -16.08 19.12
C GLY A 198 -6.48 -14.59 19.47
N ILE A 199 -5.39 -13.96 19.04
CA ILE A 199 -5.06 -12.57 19.38
C ILE A 199 -5.27 -11.67 18.16
N ILE A 200 -5.82 -10.47 18.38
CA ILE A 200 -5.90 -9.42 17.37
C ILE A 200 -4.79 -8.41 17.65
N LEU A 201 -3.89 -8.27 16.69
CA LEU A 201 -2.79 -7.32 16.69
C LEU A 201 -3.15 -6.11 15.83
N ASN A 202 -2.94 -4.91 16.33
CA ASN A 202 -3.13 -3.68 15.54
C ASN A 202 -1.85 -3.34 14.78
N ALA A 203 -1.96 -2.39 13.86
CA ALA A 203 -0.83 -1.90 13.06
C ALA A 203 0.35 -1.38 13.91
N SER A 204 0.08 -0.81 15.10
CA SER A 204 1.10 -0.37 16.06
C SER A 204 1.92 -1.50 16.60
N ASP A 205 1.26 -2.62 16.93
CA ASP A 205 1.87 -3.78 17.57
C ASP A 205 2.75 -4.58 16.59
N LEU A 206 2.44 -4.46 15.30
CA LEU A 206 3.18 -5.12 14.21
C LEU A 206 4.42 -4.34 13.75
N LYS A 207 4.56 -3.07 14.13
CA LYS A 207 5.73 -2.26 13.83
C LYS A 207 6.80 -2.50 14.87
N ILE A 208 7.61 -3.52 14.67
CA ILE A 208 8.81 -3.73 15.49
C ILE A 208 9.93 -2.85 14.91
N ASP A 209 10.37 -1.88 15.69
CA ASP A 209 11.60 -1.16 15.38
C ASP A 209 12.78 -2.06 15.75
N VAL A 210 13.26 -2.82 14.74
CA VAL A 210 14.37 -3.77 14.90
C VAL A 210 15.63 -3.06 15.40
N GLU A 211 15.82 -1.79 15.06
CA GLU A 211 16.97 -1.00 15.53
C GLU A 211 16.83 -0.61 17.01
N ALA A 212 15.61 -0.30 17.46
CA ALA A 212 15.33 -0.02 18.87
C ALA A 212 15.51 -1.27 19.73
N VAL A 213 14.99 -2.41 19.28
CA VAL A 213 15.16 -3.71 19.96
C VAL A 213 16.63 -4.13 19.97
N GLY A 214 17.35 -3.96 18.86
CA GLY A 214 18.79 -4.23 18.79
C GLY A 214 19.61 -3.37 19.75
N ARG A 215 19.27 -2.10 19.94
CA ARG A 215 19.91 -1.21 20.92
C ARG A 215 19.63 -1.66 22.37
N GLN A 216 18.39 -1.99 22.68
CA GLN A 216 18.00 -2.48 24.00
C GLN A 216 18.69 -3.80 24.38
N LEU A 217 18.88 -4.69 23.39
CA LEU A 217 19.62 -5.95 23.62
C LEU A 217 21.14 -5.74 23.75
N ALA A 218 21.68 -4.67 23.16
CA ALA A 218 23.10 -4.33 23.29
C ALA A 218 23.42 -3.58 24.59
N GLU A 219 22.42 -2.98 25.24
CA GLU A 219 22.53 -2.27 26.52
C GLU A 219 22.21 -3.15 27.74
N ALA A 220 21.68 -4.36 27.53
CA ALA A 220 21.36 -5.34 28.56
C ALA A 220 22.48 -6.38 28.72
#